data_ad33ad4b9f5377a9057eef70dd462401
#
_entry.id   ad33ad4b9f5377a9057eef70dd462401
#
_cell.length_a   1.000
_cell.length_b   1.000
_cell.length_c   1.000
_cell.angle_alpha   90.00
_cell.angle_beta   90.00
_cell.angle_gamma   90.00
#
_symmetry.space_group_name_H-M   'P 1'
#
loop_
_entity.id
_entity.type
_entity.pdbx_description
1 polymer ?
#
loop_
_entity_poly.entity_id
_entity_poly.type
_entity_poly.pdbx_seq_one_letter_code
_entity_poly.pdbx_strand_id
1 'polypeptide(L)'
;GHGKTLLGLELSALAEKDNRTGFVFTLDYNETDVWDQFEKLGFDPRRFARPVVVDTSDGICAAYIIEQVGNTPGDALVVVDYLQLLDQKRSNPPLDEQIRALKSFAAESGAIVVMISQIDRAFDLSSGGLPGIDDVRLPNPADLSLFDKRCFLHDGEIQIEMAA
;
A
#
# COMPACT_ATOMS: atom_id res chain seq x y z
N GLY A 1 -15.07 6.21 0.10
CA GLY A 1 -13.89 5.52 0.64
C GLY A 1 -13.65 5.85 2.09
N HIS A 2 -13.18 4.88 2.85
CA HIS A 2 -13.00 5.00 4.30
C HIS A 2 -11.60 5.49 4.71
N GLY A 3 -10.89 6.25 3.85
CA GLY A 3 -9.61 6.87 4.19
C GLY A 3 -8.36 5.98 3.99
N LYS A 4 -8.47 4.82 3.36
CA LYS A 4 -7.33 3.92 3.13
C LYS A 4 -6.18 4.58 2.37
N THR A 5 -6.47 5.19 1.24
CA THR A 5 -5.48 5.93 0.43
C THR A 5 -4.85 7.06 1.25
N LEU A 6 -5.65 7.83 1.96
CA LEU A 6 -5.16 8.93 2.80
C LEU A 6 -4.22 8.43 3.88
N LEU A 7 -4.53 7.31 4.55
CA LEU A 7 -3.63 6.69 5.51
C LEU A 7 -2.31 6.25 4.86
N GLY A 8 -2.36 5.63 3.69
CA GLY A 8 -1.16 5.26 2.94
C GLY A 8 -0.29 6.46 2.60
N LEU A 9 -0.89 7.54 2.13
CA LEU A 9 -0.18 8.79 1.83
C LEU A 9 0.43 9.41 3.10
N GLU A 10 -0.30 9.44 4.20
CA GLU A 10 0.20 9.93 5.48
C GLU A 10 1.41 9.12 5.96
N LEU A 11 1.34 7.79 5.88
CA LEU A 11 2.47 6.92 6.21
C LEU A 11 3.69 7.22 5.33
N SER A 12 3.49 7.42 4.03
CA SER A 12 4.59 7.74 3.10
C SER A 12 5.23 9.10 3.39
N ALA A 13 4.43 10.10 3.79
CA ALA A 13 4.93 11.41 4.19
C ALA A 13 5.70 11.37 5.51
N LEU A 14 5.23 10.55 6.46
CA LEU A 14 5.87 10.40 7.78
C LEU A 14 7.10 9.48 7.76
N ALA A 15 7.36 8.77 6.66
CA ALA A 15 8.48 7.85 6.53
C ALA A 15 9.83 8.52 6.81
N GLU A 16 10.00 9.78 6.43
CA GLU A 16 11.25 10.54 6.66
C GLU A 16 11.59 10.69 8.14
N LYS A 17 10.59 10.70 9.04
CA LYS A 17 10.82 10.77 10.49
C LYS A 17 11.52 9.52 11.04
N ASP A 18 11.41 8.42 10.32
CA ASP A 18 12.07 7.14 10.61
C ASP A 18 13.26 6.88 9.66
N ASN A 19 13.80 7.93 9.06
CA ASN A 19 14.89 7.89 8.08
C ASN A 19 14.61 6.99 6.87
N ARG A 20 13.34 6.86 6.47
CA ARG A 20 12.91 6.08 5.31
C ARG A 20 12.49 6.99 4.17
N THR A 21 12.68 6.53 2.95
CA THR A 21 12.08 7.14 1.77
C THR A 21 10.71 6.55 1.53
N GLY A 22 9.70 7.40 1.41
CA GLY A 22 8.35 7.00 1.05
C GLY A 22 8.20 6.78 -0.45
N PHE A 23 7.56 5.68 -0.84
CA PHE A 23 7.17 5.36 -2.22
C PHE A 23 5.67 5.16 -2.28
N VAL A 24 5.03 5.68 -3.31
CA VAL A 24 3.61 5.48 -3.59
C VAL A 24 3.47 4.96 -5.01
N PHE A 25 3.02 3.73 -5.15
CA PHE A 25 2.66 3.11 -6.43
C PHE A 25 1.15 3.08 -6.57
N THR A 26 0.60 3.78 -7.54
CA THR A 26 -0.86 3.90 -7.74
C THR A 26 -1.22 4.06 -9.21
N LEU A 27 -2.39 3.55 -9.59
CA LEU A 27 -3.02 3.87 -10.88
C LEU A 27 -4.37 4.58 -10.72
N ASP A 28 -4.86 4.74 -9.49
CA ASP A 28 -6.12 5.43 -9.22
C ASP A 28 -5.98 6.95 -9.28
N TYR A 29 -4.77 7.46 -9.16
CA TYR A 29 -4.44 8.88 -9.14
C TYR A 29 -3.28 9.17 -10.08
N ASN A 30 -3.30 10.32 -10.73
CA ASN A 30 -2.10 10.85 -11.36
C ASN A 30 -1.19 11.51 -10.31
N GLU A 31 0.03 11.83 -10.68
CA GLU A 31 1.00 12.40 -9.76
C GLU A 31 0.52 13.72 -9.14
N THR A 32 -0.10 14.60 -9.93
CA THR A 32 -0.64 15.88 -9.44
C THR A 32 -1.73 15.65 -8.39
N ASP A 33 -2.64 14.70 -8.62
CA ASP A 33 -3.70 14.37 -7.66
C ASP A 33 -3.11 13.87 -6.32
N VAL A 34 -2.01 13.11 -6.37
CA VAL A 34 -1.32 12.66 -5.15
C VAL A 34 -0.74 13.84 -4.38
N TRP A 35 -0.09 14.80 -5.06
CA TRP A 35 0.42 16.01 -4.41
C TRP A 35 -0.70 16.85 -3.78
N ASP A 36 -1.82 17.01 -4.46
CA ASP A 36 -3.00 17.69 -3.93
C ASP A 36 -3.56 17.00 -2.67
N GLN A 37 -3.50 15.66 -2.61
CA GLN A 37 -3.90 14.92 -1.41
C GLN A 37 -2.95 15.15 -0.23
N PHE A 38 -1.63 15.21 -0.47
CA PHE A 38 -0.67 15.57 0.58
C PHE A 38 -0.95 16.95 1.16
N GLU A 39 -1.24 17.95 0.32
CA GLU A 39 -1.58 19.30 0.79
C GLU A 39 -2.86 19.31 1.63
N LYS A 40 -3.89 18.56 1.22
CA LYS A 40 -5.14 18.40 2.00
C LYS A 40 -4.91 17.72 3.36
N LEU A 41 -3.92 16.85 3.46
CA LEU A 41 -3.52 16.23 4.72
C LEU A 41 -2.64 17.15 5.59
N GLY A 42 -2.32 18.36 5.12
CA GLY A 42 -1.50 19.32 5.83
C GLY A 42 0.00 19.17 5.63
N PHE A 43 0.43 18.34 4.66
CA PHE A 43 1.82 18.24 4.26
C PHE A 43 2.13 19.18 3.10
N ASP A 44 3.27 19.84 3.15
CA ASP A 44 3.84 20.56 2.00
C ASP A 44 4.91 19.66 1.36
N PRO A 45 4.65 19.08 0.18
CA PRO A 45 5.60 18.18 -0.48
C PRO A 45 6.97 18.80 -0.75
N ARG A 46 7.04 20.12 -0.89
CA ARG A 46 8.28 20.87 -1.11
C ARG A 46 9.19 20.92 0.12
N ARG A 47 8.64 20.59 1.29
CA ARG A 47 9.35 20.62 2.59
C ARG A 47 9.82 19.24 3.04
N PHE A 48 9.54 18.17 2.28
CA PHE A 48 10.06 16.86 2.62
C PHE A 48 11.58 16.86 2.56
N ALA A 49 12.22 16.48 3.66
CA ALA A 49 13.66 16.27 3.70
C ALA A 49 14.10 15.11 2.80
N ARG A 50 13.21 14.10 2.69
CA ARG A 50 13.29 13.01 1.73
C ARG A 50 12.05 13.04 0.85
N PRO A 51 12.14 13.46 -0.41
CA PRO A 51 10.98 13.50 -1.31
C PRO A 51 10.32 12.14 -1.42
N VAL A 52 8.99 12.12 -1.34
CA VAL A 52 8.19 10.92 -1.63
C VAL A 52 8.26 10.65 -3.14
N VAL A 53 8.54 9.42 -3.50
CA VAL A 53 8.54 8.96 -4.89
C VAL A 53 7.14 8.47 -5.24
N VAL A 54 6.50 9.14 -6.20
CA VAL A 54 5.19 8.74 -6.72
C VAL A 54 5.37 8.09 -8.08
N ASP A 55 4.88 6.88 -8.25
CA ASP A 55 4.95 6.12 -9.49
C ASP A 55 3.55 5.70 -9.95
N THR A 56 3.20 6.13 -11.15
CA THR A 56 1.90 5.87 -11.78
C THR A 56 2.04 5.04 -13.07
N SER A 57 3.14 4.29 -13.19
CA SER A 57 3.41 3.44 -14.34
C SER A 57 2.36 2.34 -14.50
N ASP A 58 1.92 2.10 -15.71
CA ASP A 58 1.04 0.98 -16.06
C ASP A 58 1.74 -0.40 -15.99
N GLY A 59 3.04 -0.42 -15.77
CA GLY A 59 3.87 -1.61 -15.61
C GLY A 59 4.02 -2.10 -14.18
N ILE A 60 3.34 -1.50 -13.20
CA ILE A 60 3.49 -1.85 -11.78
C ILE A 60 3.18 -3.34 -11.55
N CYS A 61 4.18 -4.04 -11.03
CA CYS A 61 4.10 -5.41 -10.50
C CYS A 61 5.16 -5.57 -9.40
N ALA A 62 5.20 -6.71 -8.71
CA ALA A 62 6.17 -6.91 -7.63
C ALA A 62 7.62 -6.74 -8.10
N ALA A 63 8.00 -7.32 -9.23
CA ALA A 63 9.35 -7.20 -9.78
C ALA A 63 9.72 -5.74 -10.09
N TYR A 64 8.79 -5.00 -10.69
CA TYR A 64 8.97 -3.58 -10.97
C TYR A 64 9.16 -2.76 -9.70
N ILE A 65 8.31 -2.97 -8.69
CA ILE A 65 8.42 -2.28 -7.38
C ILE A 65 9.77 -2.55 -6.74
N ILE A 66 10.19 -3.82 -6.69
CA ILE A 66 11.47 -4.24 -6.12
C ILE A 66 12.64 -3.58 -6.83
N GLU A 67 12.60 -3.50 -8.16
CA GLU A 67 13.63 -2.82 -8.95
C GLU A 67 13.69 -1.33 -8.64
N GLN A 68 12.55 -0.63 -8.66
CA GLN A 68 12.50 0.81 -8.41
C GLN A 68 12.96 1.16 -7.00
N VAL A 69 12.51 0.43 -6.00
CA VAL A 69 12.88 0.64 -4.60
C VAL A 69 14.34 0.24 -4.35
N GLY A 70 14.78 -0.88 -4.93
CA GLY A 70 16.15 -1.37 -4.77
C GLY A 70 17.23 -0.46 -5.36
N ASN A 71 16.88 0.37 -6.34
CA ASN A 71 17.79 1.37 -6.94
C ASN A 71 17.91 2.65 -6.09
N THR A 72 17.12 2.79 -5.04
CA THR A 72 17.15 3.97 -4.17
C THR A 72 17.95 3.66 -2.90
N PRO A 73 18.95 4.46 -2.54
CA PRO A 73 19.72 4.23 -1.32
C PRO A 73 18.89 4.40 -0.05
N GLY A 74 19.12 3.52 0.91
CA GLY A 74 18.54 3.62 2.25
C GLY A 74 17.25 2.81 2.41
N ASP A 75 16.69 2.90 3.60
CA ASP A 75 15.46 2.21 3.96
C ASP A 75 14.24 2.83 3.26
N ALA A 76 13.24 2.01 2.99
CA ALA A 76 12.04 2.42 2.28
C ALA A 76 10.76 2.08 3.04
N LEU A 77 9.73 2.92 2.85
CA LEU A 77 8.35 2.60 3.13
C LEU A 77 7.58 2.68 1.81
N VAL A 78 7.03 1.55 1.38
CA VAL A 78 6.41 1.37 0.07
C VAL A 78 4.91 1.23 0.25
N VAL A 79 4.14 2.08 -0.38
CA VAL A 79 2.67 2.01 -0.43
C VAL A 79 2.24 1.55 -1.82
N VAL A 80 1.46 0.48 -1.88
CA VAL A 80 0.84 -0.03 -3.10
C VAL A 80 -0.66 0.22 -3.01
N ASP A 81 -1.17 1.15 -3.79
CA ASP A 81 -2.58 1.50 -3.81
C ASP A 81 -3.17 1.18 -5.18
N TYR A 82 -3.77 0.06 -5.32
CA TYR A 82 -4.15 -0.96 -4.35
C TYR A 82 -3.59 -2.35 -4.75
N LEU A 83 -3.74 -3.35 -3.87
CA LEU A 83 -3.19 -4.71 -4.05
C LEU A 83 -3.49 -5.32 -5.43
N GLN A 84 -4.68 -5.10 -5.95
CA GLN A 84 -5.12 -5.63 -7.25
C GLN A 84 -4.37 -5.04 -8.45
N LEU A 85 -3.56 -3.96 -8.27
CA LEU A 85 -2.67 -3.45 -9.31
C LEU A 85 -1.66 -4.51 -9.77
N LEU A 86 -1.21 -5.35 -8.85
CA LEU A 86 -0.23 -6.39 -9.14
C LEU A 86 -0.75 -7.45 -10.11
N ASP A 87 -2.07 -7.55 -10.25
CA ASP A 87 -2.75 -8.60 -11.01
C ASP A 87 -3.47 -8.09 -12.28
N GLN A 88 -3.15 -6.89 -12.72
CA GLN A 88 -3.81 -6.29 -13.89
C GLN A 88 -3.41 -6.90 -15.24
N LYS A 89 -2.20 -7.39 -15.35
CA LYS A 89 -1.70 -7.97 -16.60
C LYS A 89 -1.60 -9.48 -16.50
N ARG A 90 -2.17 -10.19 -17.48
CA ARG A 90 -2.08 -11.67 -17.56
C ARG A 90 -0.65 -12.18 -17.66
N SER A 91 0.28 -11.35 -18.09
CA SER A 91 1.71 -11.66 -18.17
C SER A 91 2.43 -11.61 -16.82
N ASN A 92 1.80 -11.00 -15.81
CA ASN A 92 2.37 -10.98 -14.47
C ASN A 92 2.26 -12.35 -13.79
N PRO A 93 3.20 -12.69 -12.89
CA PRO A 93 3.06 -13.88 -12.05
C PRO A 93 1.75 -13.84 -11.24
N PRO A 94 1.26 -14.99 -10.77
CA PRO A 94 0.11 -15.03 -9.86
C PRO A 94 0.27 -14.09 -8.67
N LEU A 95 -0.83 -13.50 -8.20
CA LEU A 95 -0.82 -12.51 -7.13
C LEU A 95 -0.11 -13.03 -5.87
N ASP A 96 -0.34 -14.28 -5.51
CA ASP A 96 0.29 -14.91 -4.35
C ASP A 96 1.83 -14.96 -4.45
N GLU A 97 2.36 -15.26 -5.63
CA GLU A 97 3.81 -15.25 -5.88
C GLU A 97 4.38 -13.83 -5.77
N GLN A 98 3.65 -12.84 -6.25
CA GLN A 98 4.06 -11.45 -6.16
C GLN A 98 4.09 -10.94 -4.71
N ILE A 99 3.09 -11.31 -3.90
CA ILE A 99 3.07 -10.97 -2.47
C ILE A 99 4.25 -11.64 -1.76
N ARG A 100 4.56 -12.90 -2.05
CA ARG A 100 5.73 -13.60 -1.49
C ARG A 100 7.04 -12.92 -1.86
N ALA A 101 7.19 -12.48 -3.11
CA ALA A 101 8.37 -11.76 -3.57
C ALA A 101 8.56 -10.44 -2.82
N LEU A 102 7.49 -9.68 -2.62
CA LEU A 102 7.54 -8.43 -1.85
C LEU A 102 7.81 -8.67 -0.36
N LYS A 103 7.27 -9.75 0.22
CA LYS A 103 7.57 -10.15 1.61
C LYS A 103 9.06 -10.49 1.78
N SER A 104 9.61 -11.28 0.87
CA SER A 104 11.04 -11.63 0.89
C SER A 104 11.92 -10.40 0.75
N PHE A 105 11.58 -9.52 -0.20
CA PHE A 105 12.28 -8.26 -0.38
C PHE A 105 12.24 -7.38 0.89
N ALA A 106 11.09 -7.26 1.53
CA ALA A 106 10.94 -6.51 2.78
C ALA A 106 11.82 -7.10 3.90
N ALA A 107 11.85 -8.43 4.04
CA ALA A 107 12.67 -9.11 5.04
C ALA A 107 14.17 -8.93 4.80
N GLU A 108 14.61 -8.95 3.54
CA GLU A 108 16.02 -8.83 3.17
C GLU A 108 16.54 -7.39 3.20
N SER A 109 15.71 -6.43 2.78
CA SER A 109 16.09 -5.01 2.66
C SER A 109 15.76 -4.17 3.90
N GLY A 110 14.92 -4.67 4.80
CA GLY A 110 14.37 -3.88 5.89
C GLY A 110 13.26 -2.91 5.47
N ALA A 111 12.79 -2.97 4.22
CA ALA A 111 11.68 -2.15 3.74
C ALA A 111 10.37 -2.51 4.45
N ILE A 112 9.52 -1.51 4.62
CA ILE A 112 8.12 -1.70 5.04
C ILE A 112 7.26 -1.62 3.79
N VAL A 113 6.48 -2.66 3.51
CA VAL A 113 5.56 -2.69 2.38
C VAL A 113 4.13 -2.67 2.88
N VAL A 114 3.39 -1.65 2.48
CA VAL A 114 1.98 -1.43 2.84
C VAL A 114 1.13 -1.63 1.60
N MET A 115 0.23 -2.60 1.64
CA MET A 115 -0.70 -2.87 0.55
C MET A 115 -2.11 -2.45 0.94
N ILE A 116 -2.70 -1.56 0.16
CA ILE A 116 -4.07 -1.12 0.34
C ILE A 116 -4.98 -2.10 -0.41
N SER A 117 -6.05 -2.53 0.23
CA SER A 117 -7.05 -3.39 -0.40
C SER A 117 -8.46 -2.90 -0.12
N GLN A 118 -9.38 -3.27 -0.99
CA GLN A 118 -10.80 -3.01 -0.82
C GLN A 118 -11.46 -4.16 -0.07
N ILE A 119 -12.49 -3.83 0.69
CA ILE A 119 -13.39 -4.80 1.28
C ILE A 119 -14.43 -5.24 0.23
N ASP A 120 -14.88 -6.48 0.29
CA ASP A 120 -15.91 -7.00 -0.59
C ASP A 120 -17.20 -6.19 -0.43
N ARG A 121 -17.89 -5.95 -1.54
CA ARG A 121 -19.15 -5.20 -1.55
C ARG A 121 -20.28 -5.95 -0.84
N ALA A 122 -20.13 -7.27 -0.66
CA ALA A 122 -21.09 -8.09 0.08
C ALA A 122 -20.99 -7.88 1.61
N PHE A 123 -19.93 -7.21 2.09
CA PHE A 123 -19.83 -6.87 3.51
C PHE A 123 -20.95 -5.92 3.92
N ASP A 124 -21.75 -6.36 4.88
CA ASP A 124 -22.88 -5.57 5.37
C ASP A 124 -22.43 -4.51 6.37
N LEU A 125 -22.30 -3.29 5.89
CA LEU A 125 -21.95 -2.11 6.70
C LEU A 125 -23.01 -1.80 7.77
N SER A 126 -24.25 -2.25 7.59
CA SER A 126 -25.34 -2.02 8.54
C SER A 126 -25.25 -2.89 9.80
N SER A 127 -24.44 -3.94 9.78
CA SER A 127 -24.23 -4.82 10.92
C SER A 127 -23.47 -4.16 12.09
N GLY A 128 -22.90 -2.97 11.88
CA GLY A 128 -22.17 -2.20 12.92
C GLY A 128 -20.82 -2.77 13.32
N GLY A 129 -20.32 -3.78 12.60
CA GLY A 129 -19.01 -4.39 12.84
C GLY A 129 -17.91 -3.82 11.95
N LEU A 130 -16.64 -3.94 12.38
CA LEU A 130 -15.48 -3.72 11.54
C LEU A 130 -15.30 -4.92 10.59
N PRO A 131 -14.87 -4.68 9.33
CA PRO A 131 -14.53 -5.77 8.43
C PRO A 131 -13.34 -6.57 8.97
N GLY A 132 -13.27 -7.84 8.60
CA GLY A 132 -12.16 -8.72 8.94
C GLY A 132 -11.44 -9.25 7.71
N ILE A 133 -10.53 -10.19 7.94
CA ILE A 133 -9.72 -10.78 6.87
C ILE A 133 -10.54 -11.47 5.78
N ASP A 134 -11.66 -12.08 6.16
CA ASP A 134 -12.54 -12.80 5.24
C ASP A 134 -13.35 -11.86 4.34
N ASP A 135 -13.41 -10.59 4.71
CA ASP A 135 -14.12 -9.55 3.95
C ASP A 135 -13.22 -8.85 2.91
N VAL A 136 -11.94 -9.19 2.85
CA VAL A 136 -11.01 -8.60 1.88
C VAL A 136 -11.37 -9.04 0.46
N ARG A 137 -11.55 -8.06 -0.42
CA ARG A 137 -11.86 -8.34 -1.82
C ARG A 137 -10.64 -8.90 -2.55
N LEU A 138 -10.71 -10.17 -2.93
CA LEU A 138 -9.68 -10.87 -3.68
C LEU A 138 -10.28 -11.46 -4.96
N PRO A 139 -10.21 -10.76 -6.11
CA PRO A 139 -10.63 -11.31 -7.41
C PRO A 139 -9.85 -12.58 -7.76
N ASN A 140 -8.57 -12.64 -7.37
CA ASN A 140 -7.70 -13.81 -7.49
C ASN A 140 -7.22 -14.24 -6.10
N PRO A 141 -7.03 -15.54 -5.88
CA PRO A 141 -6.60 -16.06 -4.58
C PRO A 141 -5.26 -15.50 -4.14
N ALA A 142 -5.15 -15.14 -2.87
CA ALA A 142 -3.91 -14.75 -2.22
C ALA A 142 -3.89 -15.23 -0.77
N ASP A 143 -2.72 -15.63 -0.29
CA ASP A 143 -2.52 -16.03 1.09
C ASP A 143 -2.33 -14.78 1.97
N LEU A 144 -3.40 -14.33 2.62
CA LEU A 144 -3.37 -13.15 3.48
C LEU A 144 -2.60 -13.38 4.80
N SER A 145 -2.23 -14.61 5.12
CA SER A 145 -1.36 -14.90 6.27
C SER A 145 0.09 -14.42 6.07
N LEU A 146 0.44 -14.10 4.82
CA LEU A 146 1.75 -13.51 4.48
C LEU A 146 1.94 -12.08 5.04
N PHE A 147 0.86 -11.39 5.37
CA PHE A 147 0.91 -10.06 5.97
C PHE A 147 1.13 -10.13 7.46
N ASP A 148 2.20 -9.52 7.96
CA ASP A 148 2.56 -9.52 9.38
C ASP A 148 1.58 -8.70 10.23
N LYS A 149 1.00 -7.66 9.63
CA LYS A 149 0.00 -6.78 10.24
C LYS A 149 -1.15 -6.54 9.28
N ARG A 150 -2.34 -6.40 9.81
CA ARG A 150 -3.54 -6.05 9.08
C ARG A 150 -4.20 -4.86 9.76
N CYS A 151 -4.66 -3.90 8.96
CA CYS A 151 -5.33 -2.71 9.46
C CYS A 151 -6.67 -2.56 8.78
N PHE A 152 -7.74 -2.61 9.53
CA PHE A 152 -9.11 -2.43 9.06
C PHE A 152 -9.60 -1.03 9.41
N LEU A 153 -10.18 -0.36 8.43
CA LEU A 153 -10.65 1.02 8.54
C LEU A 153 -12.15 1.08 8.22
N HIS A 154 -12.92 1.63 9.14
CA HIS A 154 -14.35 1.86 8.94
C HIS A 154 -14.82 3.06 9.76
N ASP A 155 -15.46 4.03 9.10
CA ASP A 155 -16.06 5.23 9.73
C ASP A 155 -15.18 5.94 10.78
N GLY A 156 -13.88 6.07 10.46
CA GLY A 156 -12.91 6.70 11.36
C GLY A 156 -12.36 5.79 12.45
N GLU A 157 -12.86 4.57 12.56
CA GLU A 157 -12.28 3.56 13.45
C GLU A 157 -11.17 2.79 12.75
N ILE A 158 -10.14 2.45 13.52
CA ILE A 158 -8.97 1.69 13.06
C ILE A 158 -8.79 0.50 13.99
N GLN A 159 -8.76 -0.70 13.39
CA GLN A 159 -8.40 -1.93 14.09
C GLN A 159 -7.13 -2.50 13.48
N ILE A 160 -6.14 -2.79 14.31
CA ILE A 160 -4.87 -3.41 13.89
C ILE A 160 -4.81 -4.81 14.46
N GLU A 161 -4.57 -5.79 13.59
CA GLU A 161 -4.36 -7.19 13.93
C GLU A 161 -2.93 -7.59 13.57
N MET A 162 -2.30 -8.34 14.46
CA MET A 162 -1.01 -8.97 14.19
C MET A 162 -1.26 -10.36 13.62
N ALA A 163 -0.47 -10.79 12.64
CA ALA A 163 -0.46 -12.18 12.22
C ALA A 163 -0.02 -13.07 13.39
N ALA A 164 -0.71 -14.16 13.53
CA ALA A 164 -0.38 -15.16 14.56
C ALA A 164 0.96 -15.83 14.25
#